data_3ca5cac28ea815da51ba21d3e5398746
#
_entry.id   3ca5cac28ea815da51ba21d3e5398746
#
_cell.length_a   1.000
_cell.length_b   1.000
_cell.length_c   1.000
_cell.angle_alpha   90.00
_cell.angle_beta   90.00
_cell.angle_gamma   90.00
#
_symmetry.space_group_name_H-M   'P 1'
#
loop_
_entity.id
_entity.type
_entity.pdbx_description
1 polymer ?
#
loop_
_entity_poly.entity_id
_entity_poly.type
_entity_poly.pdbx_seq_one_letter_code
_entity_poly.pdbx_strand_id
1 'polypeptide(L)'
;MDTRILTNEDISKMDLEDLKGVKPPLVQRMYSMVLRQLTPMQKGIQSLHAVVDYSEMMKNDAIDEETKNAYDTWANHDKTMIVLDAGTSQDLQDAITFLRNQKIIHKVFCEPDLYDMPTAVCFIADERVWDTKQYPSYEQYVAIKKMEANQSLEVKDNDDKVIGTNMLFIQEPRMSDWVREVFGNIDPRPIMELREFIFSKKLSL
;
A
#
# COMPACT_ATOMS: atom_id res chain seq x y z
N MET A 1 21.37 -12.34 10.92
CA MET A 1 20.11 -12.45 11.68
C MET A 1 19.06 -12.79 10.66
N ASP A 2 18.49 -13.97 10.79
CA ASP A 2 17.50 -14.50 9.85
C ASP A 2 16.18 -13.73 10.07
N THR A 3 15.85 -12.81 9.17
CA THR A 3 14.60 -12.03 9.21
C THR A 3 13.49 -12.82 8.54
N ARG A 4 13.12 -13.95 9.13
CA ARG A 4 11.95 -14.69 8.69
C ARG A 4 10.71 -13.83 8.97
N ILE A 5 9.96 -13.49 7.93
CA ILE A 5 8.64 -12.86 8.07
C ILE A 5 7.73 -13.92 8.68
N LEU A 6 7.22 -13.64 9.88
CA LEU A 6 6.28 -14.52 10.57
C LEU A 6 4.91 -14.43 9.92
N THR A 7 4.29 -15.57 9.68
CA THR A 7 2.91 -15.64 9.20
C THR A 7 1.93 -15.43 10.36
N ASN A 8 0.67 -15.11 10.05
CA ASN A 8 -0.39 -15.02 11.08
C ASN A 8 -0.57 -16.35 11.85
N GLU A 9 -0.28 -17.49 11.22
CA GLU A 9 -0.33 -18.79 11.84
C GLU A 9 0.86 -19.02 12.80
N ASP A 10 2.04 -18.50 12.46
CA ASP A 10 3.19 -18.51 13.36
C ASP A 10 2.91 -17.65 14.60
N ILE A 11 2.36 -16.44 14.40
CA ILE A 11 2.01 -15.50 15.48
C ILE A 11 0.94 -16.09 16.41
N SER A 12 -0.06 -16.81 15.88
CA SER A 12 -1.11 -17.42 16.71
C SER A 12 -0.64 -18.56 17.62
N LYS A 13 0.56 -19.11 17.34
CA LYS A 13 1.18 -20.20 18.10
C LYS A 13 2.27 -19.73 19.08
N MET A 14 2.58 -18.42 19.09
CA MET A 14 3.62 -17.84 19.94
C MET A 14 3.05 -17.38 21.29
N ASP A 15 3.84 -17.47 22.35
CA ASP A 15 3.50 -16.93 23.65
C ASP A 15 3.55 -15.38 23.64
N LEU A 16 2.77 -14.75 24.52
CA LEU A 16 2.68 -13.28 24.63
C LEU A 16 4.03 -12.58 24.84
N GLU A 17 5.02 -13.26 25.42
CA GLU A 17 6.37 -12.72 25.61
C GLU A 17 7.20 -12.76 24.32
N ASP A 18 7.02 -13.78 23.49
CA ASP A 18 7.68 -13.92 22.21
C ASP A 18 7.13 -12.92 21.17
N LEU A 19 5.89 -12.46 21.36
CA LEU A 19 5.24 -11.44 20.52
C LEU A 19 5.73 -10.00 20.79
N LYS A 20 6.47 -9.77 21.90
CA LYS A 20 7.02 -8.44 22.18
C LYS A 20 8.09 -8.07 21.16
N GLY A 21 7.74 -7.18 20.24
CA GLY A 21 8.64 -6.69 19.18
C GLY A 21 8.42 -7.31 17.80
N VAL A 22 7.53 -8.28 17.68
CA VAL A 22 7.09 -8.82 16.38
C VAL A 22 6.09 -7.84 15.77
N LYS A 23 6.44 -7.28 14.61
CA LYS A 23 5.48 -6.49 13.85
C LYS A 23 4.48 -7.43 13.18
N PRO A 24 3.17 -7.15 13.27
CA PRO A 24 2.19 -7.91 12.51
C PRO A 24 2.50 -7.83 11.01
N PRO A 25 2.11 -8.85 10.22
CA PRO A 25 2.24 -8.75 8.77
C PRO A 25 1.45 -7.54 8.25
N LEU A 26 1.99 -6.90 7.22
CA LEU A 26 1.35 -5.75 6.59
C LEU A 26 0.01 -6.17 5.98
N VAL A 27 -1.02 -5.34 6.16
CA VAL A 27 -2.33 -5.54 5.53
C VAL A 27 -2.21 -5.38 4.01
N GLN A 28 -2.74 -6.34 3.26
CA GLN A 28 -2.66 -6.39 1.81
C GLN A 28 -3.98 -6.02 1.15
N ARG A 29 -3.93 -5.35 0.00
CA ARG A 29 -5.09 -5.10 -0.86
C ARG A 29 -4.82 -5.51 -2.29
N MET A 30 -5.78 -6.17 -2.92
CA MET A 30 -5.78 -6.39 -4.36
C MET A 30 -6.36 -5.15 -5.05
N TYR A 31 -5.63 -4.57 -5.96
CA TYR A 31 -6.09 -3.52 -6.85
C TYR A 31 -6.36 -4.11 -8.23
N SER A 32 -7.52 -3.80 -8.81
CA SER A 32 -7.85 -4.12 -10.19
C SER A 32 -8.19 -2.84 -10.93
N MET A 33 -7.53 -2.58 -12.04
CA MET A 33 -7.79 -1.44 -12.90
C MET A 33 -8.48 -1.95 -14.17
N VAL A 34 -9.64 -1.39 -14.50
CA VAL A 34 -10.49 -1.85 -15.61
C VAL A 34 -10.83 -0.72 -16.55
N LEU A 35 -11.05 -1.04 -17.82
CA LEU A 35 -11.44 -0.07 -18.83
C LEU A 35 -12.75 0.65 -18.46
N ARG A 36 -12.77 1.97 -18.69
CA ARG A 36 -13.93 2.82 -18.38
C ARG A 36 -15.18 2.45 -19.15
N GLN A 37 -15.04 2.10 -20.42
CA GLN A 37 -16.16 1.84 -21.32
C GLN A 37 -16.92 0.54 -21.03
N LEU A 38 -16.43 -0.30 -20.15
CA LEU A 38 -17.13 -1.51 -19.74
C LEU A 38 -18.33 -1.19 -18.85
N THR A 39 -19.40 -1.97 -19.01
CA THR A 39 -20.54 -1.89 -18.08
C THR A 39 -20.12 -2.32 -16.67
N PRO A 40 -20.84 -1.92 -15.60
CA PRO A 40 -20.49 -2.32 -14.23
C PRO A 40 -20.35 -3.84 -14.06
N MET A 41 -21.21 -4.64 -14.71
CA MET A 41 -21.11 -6.09 -14.69
C MET A 41 -19.82 -6.58 -15.37
N GLN A 42 -19.54 -6.08 -16.55
CA GLN A 42 -18.31 -6.44 -17.29
C GLN A 42 -17.06 -6.05 -16.50
N LYS A 43 -17.04 -4.89 -15.85
CA LYS A 43 -15.91 -4.47 -14.99
C LYS A 43 -15.65 -5.49 -13.88
N GLY A 44 -16.71 -5.99 -13.23
CA GLY A 44 -16.60 -7.05 -12.22
C GLY A 44 -16.05 -8.36 -12.81
N ILE A 45 -16.55 -8.78 -13.98
CA ILE A 45 -16.11 -10.00 -14.66
C ILE A 45 -14.63 -9.88 -15.07
N GLN A 46 -14.24 -8.79 -15.72
CA GLN A 46 -12.86 -8.59 -16.18
C GLN A 46 -11.87 -8.50 -15.01
N SER A 47 -12.29 -7.85 -13.91
CA SER A 47 -11.50 -7.84 -12.67
C SER A 47 -11.31 -9.24 -12.11
N LEU A 48 -12.37 -10.04 -12.09
CA LEU A 48 -12.32 -11.43 -11.58
C LEU A 48 -11.40 -12.30 -12.44
N HIS A 49 -11.47 -12.19 -13.75
CA HIS A 49 -10.56 -12.90 -14.66
C HIS A 49 -9.10 -12.56 -14.37
N ALA A 50 -8.78 -11.26 -14.24
CA ALA A 50 -7.42 -10.83 -13.90
C ALA A 50 -6.95 -11.41 -12.55
N VAL A 51 -7.82 -11.44 -11.53
CA VAL A 51 -7.50 -12.00 -10.21
C VAL A 51 -7.30 -13.51 -10.26
N VAL A 52 -8.15 -14.25 -11.01
CA VAL A 52 -7.96 -15.70 -11.19
C VAL A 52 -6.63 -15.99 -11.87
N ASP A 53 -6.30 -15.27 -12.95
CA ASP A 53 -5.02 -15.41 -13.63
C ASP A 53 -3.83 -15.03 -12.73
N TYR A 54 -3.99 -14.03 -11.84
CA TYR A 54 -2.99 -13.67 -10.84
C TYR A 54 -2.79 -14.81 -9.83
N SER A 55 -3.88 -15.44 -9.39
CA SER A 55 -3.84 -16.57 -8.46
C SER A 55 -3.13 -17.78 -9.08
N GLU A 56 -3.38 -18.07 -10.35
CA GLU A 56 -2.66 -19.13 -11.07
C GLU A 56 -1.17 -18.81 -11.22
N MET A 57 -0.83 -17.55 -11.47
CA MET A 57 0.57 -17.11 -11.57
C MET A 57 1.33 -17.33 -10.25
N MET A 58 0.69 -17.19 -9.08
CA MET A 58 1.32 -17.41 -7.77
C MET A 58 1.76 -18.87 -7.55
N LYS A 59 1.23 -19.82 -8.31
CA LYS A 59 1.68 -21.22 -8.27
C LYS A 59 3.01 -21.45 -8.97
N ASN A 60 3.53 -20.45 -9.67
CA ASN A 60 4.81 -20.55 -10.38
C ASN A 60 5.98 -20.42 -9.42
N ASP A 61 6.93 -21.35 -9.49
CA ASP A 61 8.12 -21.36 -8.65
C ASP A 61 9.08 -20.19 -8.94
N ALA A 62 8.96 -19.54 -10.09
CA ALA A 62 9.74 -18.35 -10.42
C ALA A 62 9.29 -17.07 -9.67
N ILE A 63 8.12 -17.06 -9.03
CA ILE A 63 7.65 -15.97 -8.19
C ILE A 63 8.34 -16.07 -6.83
N ASP A 64 8.88 -14.96 -6.37
CA ASP A 64 9.58 -14.88 -5.07
C ASP A 64 8.62 -15.09 -3.89
N GLU A 65 9.19 -15.55 -2.78
CA GLU A 65 8.44 -15.90 -1.57
C GLU A 65 7.77 -14.67 -0.92
N GLU A 66 8.34 -13.48 -1.03
CA GLU A 66 7.74 -12.25 -0.49
C GLU A 66 6.43 -11.95 -1.21
N THR A 67 6.42 -12.02 -2.54
CA THR A 67 5.21 -11.84 -3.36
C THR A 67 4.16 -12.92 -3.07
N LYS A 68 4.56 -14.19 -2.93
CA LYS A 68 3.63 -15.29 -2.56
C LYS A 68 3.01 -15.05 -1.19
N ASN A 69 3.82 -14.67 -0.19
CA ASN A 69 3.34 -14.38 1.15
C ASN A 69 2.37 -13.19 1.19
N ALA A 70 2.62 -12.14 0.40
CA ALA A 70 1.69 -11.02 0.27
C ALA A 70 0.35 -11.47 -0.34
N TYR A 71 0.39 -12.31 -1.37
CA TYR A 71 -0.81 -12.90 -1.95
C TYR A 71 -1.55 -13.80 -0.95
N ASP A 72 -0.86 -14.67 -0.24
CA ASP A 72 -1.47 -15.58 0.74
C ASP A 72 -2.10 -14.81 1.91
N THR A 73 -1.45 -13.74 2.36
CA THR A 73 -2.01 -12.83 3.37
C THR A 73 -3.30 -12.21 2.87
N TRP A 74 -3.30 -11.66 1.65
CA TRP A 74 -4.51 -11.12 1.05
C TRP A 74 -5.60 -12.20 0.88
N ALA A 75 -5.28 -13.34 0.28
CA ALA A 75 -6.24 -14.37 -0.10
C ALA A 75 -6.88 -15.07 1.10
N ASN A 76 -6.13 -15.23 2.21
CA ASN A 76 -6.62 -15.96 3.38
C ASN A 76 -7.20 -15.04 4.46
N HIS A 77 -6.70 -13.80 4.59
CA HIS A 77 -7.05 -12.90 5.69
C HIS A 77 -7.74 -11.62 5.22
N ASP A 78 -7.08 -10.78 4.43
CA ASP A 78 -7.53 -9.41 4.19
C ASP A 78 -8.67 -9.31 3.19
N LYS A 79 -8.61 -10.05 2.09
CA LYS A 79 -9.67 -10.21 1.05
C LYS A 79 -10.22 -8.89 0.48
N THR A 80 -9.59 -7.76 0.79
CA THR A 80 -10.02 -6.47 0.29
C THR A 80 -9.60 -6.30 -1.16
N MET A 81 -10.58 -6.01 -2.03
CA MET A 81 -10.36 -5.71 -3.43
C MET A 81 -10.85 -4.30 -3.76
N ILE A 82 -10.02 -3.53 -4.44
CA ILE A 82 -10.32 -2.17 -4.89
C ILE A 82 -10.35 -2.16 -6.42
N VAL A 83 -11.49 -1.80 -7.01
CA VAL A 83 -11.63 -1.68 -8.45
C VAL A 83 -11.53 -0.22 -8.86
N LEU A 84 -10.54 0.09 -9.68
CA LEU A 84 -10.22 1.42 -10.15
C LEU A 84 -10.57 1.60 -11.64
N ASP A 85 -10.97 2.81 -12.00
CA ASP A 85 -11.16 3.20 -13.39
C ASP A 85 -9.79 3.40 -14.06
N ALA A 86 -9.45 2.54 -14.98
CA ALA A 86 -8.22 2.66 -15.76
C ALA A 86 -8.28 3.77 -16.84
N GLY A 87 -9.48 4.25 -17.17
CA GLY A 87 -9.66 5.19 -18.27
C GLY A 87 -9.84 4.49 -19.62
N THR A 88 -9.18 4.99 -20.65
CA THR A 88 -9.17 4.44 -22.02
C THR A 88 -8.24 3.23 -22.12
N SER A 89 -8.21 2.57 -23.29
CA SER A 89 -7.24 1.49 -23.57
C SER A 89 -5.79 1.98 -23.48
N GLN A 90 -5.52 3.22 -23.89
CA GLN A 90 -4.19 3.82 -23.76
C GLN A 90 -3.82 4.04 -22.28
N ASP A 91 -4.76 4.58 -21.48
CA ASP A 91 -4.53 4.79 -20.04
C ASP A 91 -4.25 3.46 -19.30
N LEU A 92 -4.95 2.37 -19.68
CA LEU A 92 -4.69 1.04 -19.14
C LEU A 92 -3.30 0.53 -19.55
N GLN A 93 -2.89 0.75 -20.81
CA GLN A 93 -1.57 0.37 -21.29
C GLN A 93 -0.45 1.14 -20.59
N ASP A 94 -0.68 2.44 -20.31
CA ASP A 94 0.24 3.28 -19.53
C ASP A 94 0.36 2.78 -18.09
N ALA A 95 -0.77 2.36 -17.49
CA ALA A 95 -0.79 1.75 -16.18
C ALA A 95 0.00 0.43 -16.12
N ILE A 96 -0.17 -0.44 -17.10
CA ILE A 96 0.60 -1.69 -17.19
C ILE A 96 2.10 -1.39 -17.34
N THR A 97 2.45 -0.39 -18.15
CA THR A 97 3.83 0.05 -18.35
C THR A 97 4.42 0.61 -17.05
N PHE A 98 3.66 1.41 -16.30
CA PHE A 98 4.07 1.90 -14.98
C PHE A 98 4.36 0.74 -14.02
N LEU A 99 3.43 -0.20 -13.85
CA LEU A 99 3.60 -1.36 -12.95
C LEU A 99 4.84 -2.19 -13.32
N ARG A 100 5.09 -2.38 -14.61
CA ARG A 100 6.27 -3.09 -15.12
C ARG A 100 7.56 -2.34 -14.79
N ASN A 101 7.60 -1.03 -15.01
CA ASN A 101 8.77 -0.20 -14.72
C ASN A 101 9.11 -0.17 -13.24
N GLN A 102 8.07 -0.17 -12.38
CA GLN A 102 8.21 -0.26 -10.93
C GLN A 102 8.50 -1.69 -10.43
N LYS A 103 8.57 -2.67 -11.34
CA LYS A 103 8.79 -4.09 -11.01
C LYS A 103 7.71 -4.66 -10.07
N ILE A 104 6.52 -4.09 -10.10
CA ILE A 104 5.38 -4.58 -9.33
C ILE A 104 4.83 -5.82 -10.05
N ILE A 105 4.73 -6.93 -9.33
CA ILE A 105 4.13 -8.15 -9.86
C ILE A 105 2.65 -7.89 -10.12
N HIS A 106 2.25 -8.07 -11.38
CA HIS A 106 0.90 -7.80 -11.84
C HIS A 106 0.47 -8.81 -12.89
N LYS A 107 -0.82 -8.94 -13.09
CA LYS A 107 -1.40 -9.77 -14.15
C LYS A 107 -2.36 -8.96 -15.00
N VAL A 108 -2.19 -9.07 -16.28
CA VAL A 108 -3.06 -8.44 -17.29
C VAL A 108 -4.04 -9.50 -17.79
N PHE A 109 -5.32 -9.19 -17.81
CA PHE A 109 -6.32 -9.98 -18.50
C PHE A 109 -6.59 -9.36 -19.87
N CYS A 110 -6.47 -10.21 -20.90
CA CYS A 110 -6.78 -9.87 -22.28
C CYS A 110 -8.05 -10.61 -22.68
N GLU A 111 -9.05 -9.88 -23.20
CA GLU A 111 -10.34 -10.45 -23.59
C GLU A 111 -10.26 -11.11 -24.97
N PRO A 112 -10.42 -12.44 -25.07
CA PRO A 112 -10.32 -13.14 -26.35
C PRO A 112 -11.35 -12.65 -27.40
N ASP A 113 -12.56 -12.32 -26.94
CA ASP A 113 -13.64 -11.85 -27.81
C ASP A 113 -13.39 -10.43 -28.36
N LEU A 114 -12.37 -9.73 -27.82
CA LEU A 114 -11.93 -8.40 -28.24
C LEU A 114 -10.52 -8.43 -28.83
N TYR A 115 -10.18 -9.47 -29.58
CA TYR A 115 -8.87 -9.64 -30.23
C TYR A 115 -7.70 -9.58 -29.25
N ASP A 116 -7.84 -10.23 -28.11
CA ASP A 116 -6.84 -10.24 -27.03
C ASP A 116 -6.48 -8.83 -26.50
N MET A 117 -7.41 -7.90 -26.57
CA MET A 117 -7.20 -6.56 -26.06
C MET A 117 -7.17 -6.58 -24.52
N PRO A 118 -6.18 -5.93 -23.88
CA PRO A 118 -6.16 -5.76 -22.43
C PRO A 118 -7.41 -5.04 -21.93
N THR A 119 -8.11 -5.63 -20.98
CA THR A 119 -9.35 -5.08 -20.39
C THR A 119 -9.24 -4.83 -18.90
N ALA A 120 -8.35 -5.56 -18.21
CA ALA A 120 -8.06 -5.36 -16.81
C ALA A 120 -6.59 -5.66 -16.48
N VAL A 121 -6.07 -5.06 -15.41
CA VAL A 121 -4.80 -5.43 -14.78
C VAL A 121 -5.00 -5.45 -13.27
N CYS A 122 -4.43 -6.45 -12.59
CA CYS A 122 -4.45 -6.50 -11.14
C CYS A 122 -3.05 -6.69 -10.53
N PHE A 123 -2.91 -6.21 -9.29
CA PHE A 123 -1.69 -6.28 -8.48
C PHE A 123 -2.03 -6.16 -7.00
N ILE A 124 -1.10 -6.57 -6.13
CA ILE A 124 -1.23 -6.41 -4.67
C ILE A 124 -0.35 -5.26 -4.22
N ALA A 125 -0.85 -4.49 -3.25
CA ALA A 125 -0.09 -3.49 -2.52
C ALA A 125 -0.44 -3.53 -1.03
N ASP A 126 0.56 -3.30 -0.19
CA ASP A 126 0.41 -3.29 1.26
C ASP A 126 -0.01 -1.91 1.81
N GLU A 127 -0.32 -1.89 3.11
CA GLU A 127 -0.84 -0.71 3.82
C GLU A 127 0.07 0.53 3.74
N ARG A 128 1.37 0.36 3.52
CA ARG A 128 2.31 1.49 3.35
C ARG A 128 1.94 2.37 2.16
N VAL A 129 1.24 1.80 1.18
CA VAL A 129 0.78 2.53 -0.01
C VAL A 129 -0.48 3.36 0.28
N TRP A 130 -1.43 2.87 1.05
CA TRP A 130 -2.75 3.50 1.18
C TRP A 130 -3.06 4.08 2.57
N ASP A 131 -2.42 3.60 3.65
CA ASP A 131 -2.63 4.17 4.98
C ASP A 131 -1.72 5.38 5.22
N THR A 132 -2.22 6.55 4.84
CA THR A 132 -1.48 7.80 5.00
C THR A 132 -1.38 8.28 6.44
N LYS A 133 -2.16 7.70 7.37
CA LYS A 133 -2.07 8.03 8.80
C LYS A 133 -0.89 7.33 9.45
N GLN A 134 -0.73 6.04 9.15
CA GLN A 134 0.37 5.24 9.69
C GLN A 134 1.66 5.48 8.90
N TYR A 135 1.54 5.73 7.61
CA TYR A 135 2.67 5.95 6.69
C TYR A 135 2.54 7.33 6.01
N PRO A 136 2.70 8.44 6.75
CA PRO A 136 2.56 9.79 6.19
C PRO A 136 3.65 10.09 5.15
N SER A 137 3.36 10.99 4.20
CA SER A 137 4.40 11.58 3.34
C SER A 137 5.39 12.40 4.17
N TYR A 138 6.54 12.76 3.57
CA TYR A 138 7.52 13.57 4.28
C TYR A 138 6.93 14.91 4.75
N GLU A 139 6.16 15.59 3.92
CA GLU A 139 5.49 16.84 4.26
C GLU A 139 4.49 16.68 5.42
N GLN A 140 3.71 15.59 5.39
CA GLN A 140 2.79 15.25 6.47
C GLN A 140 3.54 14.93 7.78
N TYR A 141 4.63 14.17 7.69
CA TYR A 141 5.48 13.86 8.83
C TYR A 141 6.07 15.13 9.46
N VAL A 142 6.61 16.04 8.64
CA VAL A 142 7.12 17.32 9.11
C VAL A 142 6.03 18.14 9.79
N ALA A 143 4.82 18.18 9.21
CA ALA A 143 3.69 18.89 9.81
C ALA A 143 3.29 18.29 11.17
N ILE A 144 3.23 16.96 11.29
CA ILE A 144 2.94 16.24 12.55
C ILE A 144 3.99 16.59 13.60
N LYS A 145 5.29 16.49 13.27
CA LYS A 145 6.38 16.79 14.20
C LYS A 145 6.38 18.26 14.66
N LYS A 146 6.04 19.18 13.78
CA LYS A 146 5.87 20.60 14.15
C LYS A 146 4.70 20.80 15.10
N MET A 147 3.57 20.10 14.89
CA MET A 147 2.42 20.16 15.79
C MET A 147 2.73 19.57 17.16
N GLU A 148 3.39 18.40 17.23
CA GLU A 148 3.82 17.77 18.47
C GLU A 148 4.77 18.67 19.26
N ALA A 149 5.74 19.28 18.58
CA ALA A 149 6.69 20.20 19.19
C ALA A 149 6.01 21.48 19.73
N ASN A 150 5.05 22.04 18.99
CA ASN A 150 4.29 23.21 19.45
C ASN A 150 3.44 22.89 20.68
N GLN A 151 2.82 21.72 20.77
CA GLN A 151 2.09 21.28 21.95
C GLN A 151 2.99 21.11 23.17
N SER A 152 4.21 20.63 22.99
CA SER A 152 5.19 20.47 24.07
C SER A 152 5.78 21.80 24.58
N LEU A 153 5.56 22.90 23.86
CA LEU A 153 6.02 24.25 24.22
C LEU A 153 4.98 25.05 25.01
N GLU A 154 3.76 24.54 25.15
CA GLU A 154 2.74 25.18 25.97
C GLU A 154 3.10 25.07 27.46
N VAL A 155 3.27 26.21 28.12
CA VAL A 155 3.43 26.26 29.55
C VAL A 155 2.04 26.33 30.17
N LYS A 156 1.69 25.33 30.95
CA LYS A 156 0.40 25.23 31.65
C LYS A 156 0.58 25.59 33.12
N ASP A 157 -0.45 26.20 33.70
CA ASP A 157 -0.54 26.40 35.16
C ASP A 157 -1.04 25.14 35.90
N ASN A 158 -1.22 25.24 37.21
CA ASN A 158 -1.69 24.15 38.08
C ASN A 158 -3.14 23.72 37.74
N ASP A 159 -3.90 24.52 37.03
CA ASP A 159 -5.28 24.25 36.58
C ASP A 159 -5.34 23.80 35.12
N ASP A 160 -4.21 23.36 34.53
CA ASP A 160 -4.05 22.88 33.13
C ASP A 160 -4.35 23.95 32.07
N LYS A 161 -4.35 25.23 32.45
CA LYS A 161 -4.58 26.35 31.55
C LYS A 161 -3.27 26.85 30.94
N VAL A 162 -3.24 26.97 29.63
CA VAL A 162 -2.07 27.50 28.89
C VAL A 162 -1.81 28.94 29.30
N ILE A 163 -0.66 29.21 29.93
CA ILE A 163 -0.25 30.55 30.40
C ILE A 163 0.89 31.14 29.54
N GLY A 164 1.47 30.35 28.63
CA GLY A 164 2.50 30.82 27.74
C GLY A 164 2.99 29.73 26.78
N THR A 165 3.76 30.15 25.81
CA THR A 165 4.49 29.27 24.87
C THR A 165 5.96 29.60 24.91
N ASN A 166 6.82 28.60 25.14
CA ASN A 166 8.25 28.78 24.95
C ASN A 166 8.59 28.70 23.46
N MET A 167 9.05 29.79 22.85
CA MET A 167 9.59 29.77 21.50
C MET A 167 10.96 29.09 21.50
N LEU A 168 10.99 27.80 21.23
CA LEU A 168 12.20 27.10 20.86
C LEU A 168 12.30 27.03 19.33
N PHE A 169 13.52 27.21 18.80
CA PHE A 169 13.78 26.92 17.39
C PHE A 169 13.61 25.43 17.16
N ILE A 170 12.44 25.04 16.59
CA ILE A 170 12.17 23.63 16.22
C ILE A 170 12.99 23.37 14.95
N GLN A 171 14.02 22.56 15.09
CA GLN A 171 14.78 22.09 13.94
C GLN A 171 13.86 21.22 13.07
N GLU A 172 13.80 21.50 11.77
CA GLU A 172 12.98 20.71 10.85
C GLU A 172 13.48 19.26 10.83
N PRO A 173 12.56 18.27 10.96
CA PRO A 173 12.92 16.86 10.90
C PRO A 173 13.67 16.52 9.62
N ARG A 174 14.68 15.68 9.70
CA ARG A 174 15.45 15.26 8.53
C ARG A 174 14.72 14.17 7.76
N MET A 175 14.94 14.13 6.45
CA MET A 175 14.42 13.03 5.60
C MET A 175 14.84 11.64 6.12
N SER A 176 16.07 11.51 6.64
CA SER A 176 16.56 10.25 7.24
C SER A 176 15.76 9.81 8.47
N ASP A 177 15.26 10.77 9.27
CA ASP A 177 14.45 10.46 10.44
C ASP A 177 13.07 9.95 10.01
N TRP A 178 12.45 10.57 9.00
CA TRP A 178 11.22 10.10 8.39
C TRP A 178 11.36 8.68 7.83
N VAL A 179 12.40 8.39 7.03
CA VAL A 179 12.63 7.04 6.48
C VAL A 179 12.76 6.01 7.61
N ARG A 180 13.53 6.34 8.64
CA ARG A 180 13.75 5.42 9.78
C ARG A 180 12.47 5.21 10.60
N GLU A 181 11.78 6.28 10.97
CA GLU A 181 10.64 6.22 11.90
C GLU A 181 9.39 5.68 11.24
N VAL A 182 9.12 6.04 9.97
CA VAL A 182 7.91 5.66 9.26
C VAL A 182 8.10 4.35 8.51
N PHE A 183 9.23 4.16 7.82
CA PHE A 183 9.44 3.02 6.91
C PHE A 183 10.48 2.00 7.41
N GLY A 184 11.04 2.17 8.61
CA GLY A 184 11.98 1.21 9.19
C GLY A 184 13.27 1.05 8.35
N ASN A 185 13.76 2.13 7.71
CA ASN A 185 14.90 2.19 6.79
C ASN A 185 14.66 1.54 5.40
N ILE A 186 13.42 1.23 5.03
CA ILE A 186 13.08 0.84 3.66
C ILE A 186 13.03 2.10 2.79
N ASP A 187 13.49 2.00 1.54
CA ASP A 187 13.37 3.10 0.59
C ASP A 187 11.89 3.43 0.31
N PRO A 188 11.39 4.61 0.69
CA PRO A 188 9.99 4.95 0.52
C PRO A 188 9.60 5.35 -0.90
N ARG A 189 10.58 5.62 -1.79
CA ARG A 189 10.30 6.14 -3.15
C ARG A 189 9.36 5.27 -3.96
N PRO A 190 9.57 3.95 -4.10
CA PRO A 190 8.65 3.10 -4.86
C PRO A 190 7.23 3.08 -4.25
N ILE A 191 7.14 3.14 -2.92
CA ILE A 191 5.87 3.17 -2.18
C ILE A 191 5.12 4.47 -2.47
N MET A 192 5.82 5.61 -2.43
CA MET A 192 5.23 6.92 -2.71
C MET A 192 4.78 7.05 -4.16
N GLU A 193 5.59 6.62 -5.12
CA GLU A 193 5.24 6.61 -6.54
C GLU A 193 4.01 5.74 -6.82
N LEU A 194 3.93 4.55 -6.22
CA LEU A 194 2.74 3.70 -6.34
C LEU A 194 1.51 4.32 -5.67
N ARG A 195 1.68 4.98 -4.52
CA ARG A 195 0.62 5.72 -3.84
C ARG A 195 0.04 6.82 -4.72
N GLU A 196 0.89 7.68 -5.27
CA GLU A 196 0.47 8.76 -6.16
C GLU A 196 -0.25 8.21 -7.39
N PHE A 197 0.29 7.15 -7.97
CA PHE A 197 -0.33 6.47 -9.10
C PHE A 197 -1.74 5.97 -8.76
N ILE A 198 -1.93 5.24 -7.64
CA ILE A 198 -3.24 4.74 -7.21
C ILE A 198 -4.20 5.88 -6.89
N PHE A 199 -3.75 6.91 -6.16
CA PHE A 199 -4.58 8.04 -5.75
C PHE A 199 -4.97 8.97 -6.92
N SER A 200 -4.24 8.92 -8.02
CA SER A 200 -4.63 9.60 -9.26
C SER A 200 -5.83 8.95 -9.95
N LYS A 201 -6.18 7.71 -9.60
CA LYS A 201 -7.29 6.95 -10.20
C LYS A 201 -8.58 7.12 -9.41
N LYS A 202 -9.71 7.02 -10.10
CA LYS A 202 -11.05 7.02 -9.49
C LYS A 202 -11.50 5.59 -9.21
N LEU A 203 -12.40 5.44 -8.25
CA LEU A 203 -13.11 4.17 -8.07
C LEU A 203 -13.95 3.90 -9.32
N SER A 204 -13.96 2.64 -9.75
CA SER A 204 -14.77 2.21 -10.88
C SER A 204 -16.17 1.85 -10.36
N LEU A 205 -17.15 2.70 -10.66
CA LEU A 205 -18.56 2.51 -10.32
C LEU A 205 -19.30 1.85 -11.47
#